data_19e9843005aa6f9707953058d3c6d118
#
_entry.id   19e9843005aa6f9707953058d3c6d118
#
_cell.length_a   1.000
_cell.length_b   1.000
_cell.length_c   1.000
_cell.angle_alpha   90.00
_cell.angle_beta   90.00
_cell.angle_gamma   90.00
#
_symmetry.space_group_name_H-M   'P 1'
#
loop_
_entity.id
_entity.type
_entity.pdbx_description
1 polymer ?
#
loop_
_entity_poly.entity_id
_entity_poly.type
_entity_poly.pdbx_seq_one_letter_code
_entity_poly.pdbx_strand_id
1 'polypeptide(L)'
;MYKTERFEASVSVEEYLDQYVDVETFLKCCRECSAYNVKWSCPPYDFDVVDYWRQYQVFDLTAVKILFDEAYAGRICTKEEQQEIFRKSVWKVKEELSKELFLREQKIPGSISLSAGSCMRCGENCSRREGKPCPFPEEMRYSIESLGGNVGQTISRLMGIELEWMEEGRLPHYFVLVCGLLR
;
A
#
# COMPACT_ATOMS: atom_id res chain seq x y z
N MET A 1 19.35 6.89 -10.68
CA MET A 1 18.29 7.49 -9.86
C MET A 1 17.89 6.57 -8.70
N TYR A 2 17.58 5.29 -8.92
CA TYR A 2 17.27 4.34 -7.85
C TYR A 2 17.54 2.91 -8.26
N LYS A 3 17.67 2.01 -7.28
CA LYS A 3 17.62 0.55 -7.40
C LYS A 3 16.51 0.01 -6.49
N THR A 4 16.06 -1.22 -6.72
CA THR A 4 15.04 -1.87 -5.89
C THR A 4 15.62 -3.10 -5.21
N GLU A 5 15.20 -3.35 -3.98
CA GLU A 5 15.43 -4.59 -3.23
C GLU A 5 14.07 -5.15 -2.82
N ARG A 6 13.88 -6.47 -2.98
CA ARG A 6 12.62 -7.15 -2.70
C ARG A 6 12.76 -8.05 -1.49
N PHE A 7 11.73 -8.04 -0.66
CA PHE A 7 11.60 -8.85 0.53
C PHE A 7 10.24 -9.54 0.53
N GLU A 8 10.19 -10.75 1.03
CA GLU A 8 8.95 -11.53 1.09
C GLU A 8 8.81 -12.17 2.46
N ALA A 9 7.59 -12.28 2.94
CA ALA A 9 7.23 -13.00 4.14
C ALA A 9 5.84 -13.61 3.96
N SER A 10 5.52 -14.63 4.75
CA SER A 10 4.20 -15.23 4.79
C SER A 10 3.80 -15.44 6.24
N VAL A 11 2.55 -15.17 6.56
CA VAL A 11 2.01 -15.26 7.91
C VAL A 11 0.56 -15.74 7.83
N SER A 12 0.05 -16.41 8.86
CA SER A 12 -1.37 -16.70 8.93
C SER A 12 -2.18 -15.41 9.12
N VAL A 13 -3.38 -15.34 8.54
CA VAL A 13 -4.25 -14.17 8.73
C VAL A 13 -4.62 -13.99 10.20
N GLU A 14 -4.80 -15.07 10.95
CA GLU A 14 -5.08 -15.01 12.39
C GLU A 14 -3.94 -14.33 13.16
N GLU A 15 -2.69 -14.73 12.92
CA GLU A 15 -1.51 -14.09 13.52
C GLU A 15 -1.38 -12.64 13.07
N TYR A 16 -1.65 -12.34 11.80
CA TYR A 16 -1.57 -10.98 11.28
C TYR A 16 -2.61 -10.05 11.94
N LEU A 17 -3.84 -10.54 12.12
CA LEU A 17 -4.90 -9.82 12.83
C LEU A 17 -4.52 -9.54 14.28
N ASP A 18 -3.95 -10.53 14.98
CA ASP A 18 -3.58 -10.40 16.39
C ASP A 18 -2.41 -9.43 16.60
N GLN A 19 -1.40 -9.49 15.75
CA GLN A 19 -0.14 -8.79 15.98
C GLN A 19 0.06 -7.50 15.21
N TYR A 20 -0.63 -7.31 14.06
CA TYR A 20 -0.33 -6.23 13.12
C TYR A 20 -1.55 -5.40 12.72
N VAL A 21 -2.76 -5.77 13.12
CA VAL A 21 -3.97 -5.03 12.75
C VAL A 21 -4.54 -4.29 13.96
N ASP A 22 -4.68 -2.98 13.83
CA ASP A 22 -5.36 -2.09 14.76
C ASP A 22 -6.26 -1.14 13.96
N VAL A 23 -7.49 -1.60 13.73
CA VAL A 23 -8.47 -0.88 12.90
C VAL A 23 -8.78 0.50 13.49
N GLU A 24 -8.91 0.62 14.82
CA GLU A 24 -9.25 1.89 15.46
C GLU A 24 -8.17 2.95 15.25
N THR A 25 -6.91 2.59 15.51
CA THR A 25 -5.77 3.48 15.35
C THR A 25 -5.58 3.89 13.89
N PHE A 26 -5.59 2.93 12.96
CA PHE A 26 -5.36 3.23 11.54
C PHE A 26 -6.54 3.94 10.88
N LEU A 27 -7.78 3.72 11.34
CA LEU A 27 -8.92 4.50 10.88
C LEU A 27 -8.81 5.98 11.29
N LYS A 28 -8.25 6.29 12.46
CA LYS A 28 -7.94 7.68 12.86
C LYS A 28 -6.92 8.29 11.87
N CYS A 29 -5.82 7.59 11.56
CA CYS A 29 -4.85 8.05 10.56
C CYS A 29 -5.49 8.22 9.17
N CYS A 30 -6.36 7.29 8.76
CA CYS A 30 -7.07 7.38 7.49
C CYS A 30 -7.96 8.62 7.40
N ARG A 31 -8.60 9.06 8.48
CA ARG A 31 -9.45 10.27 8.50
C ARG A 31 -8.68 11.54 8.16
N GLU A 32 -7.39 11.59 8.50
CA GLU A 32 -6.50 12.71 8.16
C GLU A 32 -5.94 12.63 6.73
N CYS A 33 -6.15 11.51 6.04
CA CYS A 33 -5.64 11.28 4.70
C CYS A 33 -6.54 11.93 3.63
N SER A 34 -5.93 12.57 2.63
CA SER A 34 -6.65 13.19 1.50
C SER A 34 -7.45 12.20 0.63
N ALA A 35 -7.19 10.90 0.75
CA ALA A 35 -7.92 9.84 0.05
C ALA A 35 -9.15 9.33 0.81
N TYR A 36 -9.32 9.72 2.10
CA TYR A 36 -10.44 9.30 2.93
C TYR A 36 -11.77 9.74 2.33
N ASN A 37 -12.72 8.82 2.20
CA ASN A 37 -14.03 9.05 1.60
C ASN A 37 -14.00 9.63 0.17
N VAL A 38 -12.85 9.52 -0.51
CA VAL A 38 -12.61 10.06 -1.85
C VAL A 38 -12.34 8.93 -2.85
N LYS A 39 -11.74 7.83 -2.38
CA LYS A 39 -11.45 6.65 -3.20
C LYS A 39 -12.17 5.43 -2.67
N TRP A 40 -12.68 4.57 -3.56
CA TRP A 40 -13.36 3.32 -3.17
C TRP A 40 -12.44 2.34 -2.44
N SER A 41 -11.14 2.41 -2.66
CA SER A 41 -10.13 1.62 -1.95
C SER A 41 -9.81 2.14 -0.53
N CYS A 42 -10.45 3.21 -0.08
CA CYS A 42 -10.19 3.87 1.20
C CYS A 42 -11.46 3.92 2.06
N PRO A 43 -11.35 3.96 3.39
CA PRO A 43 -12.52 4.06 4.26
C PRO A 43 -13.29 5.40 4.07
N PRO A 44 -14.53 5.51 4.59
CA PRO A 44 -15.26 4.50 5.36
C PRO A 44 -15.79 3.38 4.48
N TYR A 45 -15.87 2.17 5.04
CA TYR A 45 -16.42 1.00 4.37
C TYR A 45 -17.81 0.67 4.93
N ASP A 46 -18.60 -0.08 4.18
CA ASP A 46 -19.90 -0.63 4.54
C ASP A 46 -19.81 -2.09 5.03
N PHE A 47 -18.60 -2.58 5.26
CA PHE A 47 -18.30 -3.92 5.76
C PHE A 47 -17.38 -3.87 6.99
N ASP A 48 -17.39 -4.94 7.79
CA ASP A 48 -16.44 -5.11 8.87
C ASP A 48 -15.06 -5.51 8.34
N VAL A 49 -14.04 -4.75 8.74
CA VAL A 49 -12.66 -4.92 8.26
C VAL A 49 -12.06 -6.23 8.77
N VAL A 50 -12.35 -6.62 10.01
CA VAL A 50 -11.83 -7.88 10.59
C VAL A 50 -12.46 -9.08 9.89
N ASP A 51 -13.76 -9.00 9.61
CA ASP A 51 -14.46 -10.05 8.85
C ASP A 51 -13.96 -10.13 7.41
N TYR A 52 -13.52 -9.02 6.82
CA TYR A 52 -12.86 -9.04 5.50
C TYR A 52 -11.57 -9.87 5.54
N TRP A 53 -10.70 -9.65 6.53
CA TRP A 53 -9.47 -10.43 6.69
C TRP A 53 -9.75 -11.91 6.91
N ARG A 54 -10.72 -12.25 7.74
CA ARG A 54 -11.09 -13.63 8.12
C ARG A 54 -11.63 -14.50 6.97
N GLN A 55 -11.89 -13.91 5.81
CA GLN A 55 -12.24 -14.69 4.60
C GLN A 55 -11.04 -15.48 4.07
N TYR A 56 -9.82 -15.17 4.53
CA TYR A 56 -8.57 -15.75 4.06
C TYR A 56 -7.81 -16.41 5.21
N GLN A 57 -6.87 -17.30 4.85
CA GLN A 57 -6.10 -18.07 5.83
C GLN A 57 -4.63 -17.62 5.89
N VAL A 58 -4.08 -17.22 4.76
CA VAL A 58 -2.66 -16.87 4.62
C VAL A 58 -2.52 -15.50 3.98
N PHE A 59 -1.58 -14.72 4.49
CA PHE A 59 -1.17 -13.46 3.91
C PHE A 59 0.28 -13.54 3.46
N ASP A 60 0.49 -13.60 2.15
CA ASP A 60 1.79 -13.54 1.51
C ASP A 60 2.17 -12.08 1.25
N LEU A 61 3.16 -11.58 1.97
CA LEU A 61 3.61 -10.19 1.95
C LEU A 61 4.78 -10.00 0.97
N THR A 62 4.77 -8.88 0.30
CA THR A 62 5.88 -8.40 -0.52
C THR A 62 6.20 -6.96 -0.14
N ALA A 63 7.45 -6.68 0.22
CA ALA A 63 7.96 -5.32 0.36
C ALA A 63 9.02 -5.04 -0.70
N VAL A 64 8.94 -3.87 -1.34
CA VAL A 64 9.96 -3.38 -2.27
C VAL A 64 10.55 -2.09 -1.76
N LYS A 65 11.83 -2.15 -1.42
CA LYS A 65 12.65 -1.02 -1.02
C LYS A 65 13.19 -0.33 -2.26
N ILE A 66 12.90 0.95 -2.42
CA ILE A 66 13.30 1.81 -3.54
C ILE A 66 14.43 2.70 -3.02
N LEU A 67 15.67 2.30 -3.23
CA LEU A 67 16.86 3.00 -2.74
C LEU A 67 17.30 4.04 -3.76
N PHE A 68 17.37 5.30 -3.33
CA PHE A 68 17.91 6.37 -4.13
C PHE A 68 19.43 6.36 -4.12
N ASP A 69 20.05 6.73 -5.25
CA ASP A 69 21.48 6.96 -5.29
C ASP A 69 21.88 8.27 -4.57
N GLU A 70 23.16 8.46 -4.31
CA GLU A 70 23.69 9.60 -3.55
C GLU A 70 23.30 10.96 -4.13
N ALA A 71 23.00 11.04 -5.42
CA ALA A 71 22.58 12.29 -6.05
C ALA A 71 21.15 12.72 -5.67
N TYR A 72 20.35 11.79 -5.14
CA TYR A 72 18.96 12.02 -4.74
C TYR A 72 18.73 11.87 -3.23
N ALA A 73 19.37 10.87 -2.59
CA ALA A 73 19.21 10.60 -1.16
C ALA A 73 19.59 11.82 -0.32
N GLY A 74 18.71 12.19 0.62
CA GLY A 74 18.92 13.35 1.50
C GLY A 74 18.78 14.73 0.84
N ARG A 75 18.49 14.80 -0.47
CA ARG A 75 18.32 16.05 -1.19
C ARG A 75 17.02 16.74 -0.79
N ILE A 76 17.09 18.06 -0.56
CA ILE A 76 15.90 18.91 -0.42
C ILE A 76 15.37 19.22 -1.82
N CYS A 77 14.10 18.92 -2.06
CA CYS A 77 13.45 19.06 -3.35
C CYS A 77 12.23 19.99 -3.27
N THR A 78 11.96 20.73 -4.34
CA THR A 78 10.69 21.44 -4.50
C THR A 78 9.54 20.45 -4.65
N LYS A 79 8.30 20.93 -4.52
CA LYS A 79 7.11 20.07 -4.72
C LYS A 79 7.06 19.47 -6.13
N GLU A 80 7.44 20.23 -7.13
CA GLU A 80 7.48 19.82 -8.53
C GLU A 80 8.55 18.74 -8.75
N GLU A 81 9.75 18.93 -8.19
CA GLU A 81 10.83 17.93 -8.24
C GLU A 81 10.41 16.62 -7.53
N GLN A 82 9.76 16.72 -6.37
CA GLN A 82 9.24 15.56 -5.63
C GLN A 82 8.22 14.78 -6.47
N GLN A 83 7.25 15.46 -7.09
CA GLN A 83 6.25 14.83 -7.95
C GLN A 83 6.89 14.09 -9.12
N GLU A 84 7.90 14.69 -9.75
CA GLU A 84 8.62 14.08 -10.86
C GLU A 84 9.44 12.84 -10.41
N ILE A 85 10.10 12.93 -9.26
CA ILE A 85 10.82 11.81 -8.65
C ILE A 85 9.85 10.67 -8.32
N PHE A 86 8.72 10.96 -7.66
CA PHE A 86 7.70 9.96 -7.35
C PHE A 86 7.14 9.30 -8.60
N ARG A 87 6.86 10.08 -9.62
CA ARG A 87 6.35 9.56 -10.90
C ARG A 87 7.33 8.59 -11.55
N LYS A 88 8.63 8.91 -11.53
CA LYS A 88 9.69 8.11 -12.15
C LYS A 88 10.15 6.93 -11.30
N SER A 89 9.83 6.89 -10.02
CA SER A 89 10.26 5.84 -9.09
C SER A 89 9.09 5.14 -8.42
N VAL A 90 8.54 5.73 -7.37
CA VAL A 90 7.54 5.10 -6.48
C VAL A 90 6.28 4.66 -7.25
N TRP A 91 5.72 5.52 -8.10
CA TRP A 91 4.50 5.19 -8.84
C TRP A 91 4.75 4.13 -9.91
N LYS A 92 5.91 4.18 -10.58
CA LYS A 92 6.30 3.17 -11.55
C LYS A 92 6.44 1.80 -10.90
N VAL A 93 7.16 1.70 -9.79
CA VAL A 93 7.33 0.44 -9.04
C VAL A 93 5.99 -0.06 -8.51
N LYS A 94 5.14 0.84 -7.99
CA LYS A 94 3.79 0.49 -7.53
C LYS A 94 2.92 -0.08 -8.67
N GLU A 95 2.98 0.50 -9.86
CA GLU A 95 2.24 0.01 -11.01
C GLU A 95 2.71 -1.40 -11.43
N GLU A 96 4.02 -1.63 -11.45
CA GLU A 96 4.62 -2.94 -11.76
C GLU A 96 4.20 -3.99 -10.73
N LEU A 97 4.27 -3.68 -9.44
CA LEU A 97 3.81 -4.56 -8.36
C LEU A 97 2.31 -4.88 -8.45
N SER A 98 1.48 -3.88 -8.74
CA SER A 98 0.04 -4.08 -8.87
C SER A 98 -0.30 -5.04 -10.02
N LYS A 99 0.38 -4.91 -11.16
CA LYS A 99 0.23 -5.83 -12.30
C LYS A 99 0.68 -7.26 -11.95
N GLU A 100 1.81 -7.39 -11.27
CA GLU A 100 2.34 -8.69 -10.84
C GLU A 100 1.35 -9.39 -9.89
N LEU A 101 0.87 -8.69 -8.87
CA LEU A 101 -0.08 -9.23 -7.90
C LEU A 101 -1.41 -9.64 -8.55
N PHE A 102 -1.91 -8.82 -9.48
CA PHE A 102 -3.11 -9.15 -10.22
C PHE A 102 -2.96 -10.42 -11.05
N LEU A 103 -1.80 -10.63 -11.68
CA LEU A 103 -1.49 -11.88 -12.38
C LEU A 103 -1.36 -13.08 -11.43
N ARG A 104 -0.91 -12.87 -10.19
CA ARG A 104 -0.88 -13.93 -9.16
C ARG A 104 -2.28 -14.30 -8.70
N GLU A 105 -3.17 -13.34 -8.49
CA GLU A 105 -4.58 -13.60 -8.17
C GLU A 105 -5.24 -14.53 -9.20
N GLN A 106 -5.02 -14.23 -10.48
CA GLN A 106 -5.61 -15.05 -11.58
C GLN A 106 -5.15 -16.51 -11.56
N LYS A 107 -3.97 -16.78 -10.96
CA LYS A 107 -3.42 -18.15 -10.85
C LYS A 107 -3.86 -18.88 -9.58
N ILE A 108 -4.35 -18.17 -8.59
CA ILE A 108 -4.72 -18.72 -7.28
C ILE A 108 -6.21 -18.39 -7.02
N PRO A 109 -7.13 -19.31 -7.36
CA PRO A 109 -8.56 -19.08 -7.17
C PRO A 109 -8.90 -18.71 -5.72
N GLY A 110 -9.75 -17.71 -5.53
CA GLY A 110 -10.18 -17.24 -4.22
C GLY A 110 -9.19 -16.31 -3.52
N SER A 111 -8.04 -16.02 -4.12
CA SER A 111 -7.11 -15.03 -3.58
C SER A 111 -7.47 -13.60 -3.99
N ILE A 112 -7.00 -12.62 -3.21
CA ILE A 112 -7.07 -11.20 -3.53
C ILE A 112 -5.81 -10.48 -3.11
N SER A 113 -5.34 -9.54 -3.93
CA SER A 113 -4.19 -8.73 -3.56
C SER A 113 -4.58 -7.51 -2.73
N LEU A 114 -3.66 -7.08 -1.87
CA LEU A 114 -3.68 -5.78 -1.20
C LEU A 114 -2.60 -4.90 -1.81
N SER A 115 -2.98 -3.69 -2.23
CA SER A 115 -2.07 -2.75 -2.90
C SER A 115 -1.20 -1.97 -1.90
N ALA A 116 -0.09 -1.45 -2.34
CA ALA A 116 0.70 -0.49 -1.58
C ALA A 116 0.02 0.89 -1.63
N GLY A 117 -0.72 1.25 -0.58
CA GLY A 117 -1.51 2.48 -0.51
C GLY A 117 -2.72 2.50 -1.46
N SER A 118 -3.38 3.64 -1.60
CA SER A 118 -4.67 3.77 -2.30
C SER A 118 -4.62 3.40 -3.78
N CYS A 119 -5.77 2.98 -4.33
CA CYS A 119 -5.94 2.68 -5.75
C CYS A 119 -5.56 3.88 -6.65
N MET A 120 -4.84 3.61 -7.73
CA MET A 120 -4.39 4.61 -8.70
C MET A 120 -5.15 4.55 -10.05
N ARG A 121 -6.09 3.61 -10.22
CA ARG A 121 -6.75 3.32 -11.51
C ARG A 121 -7.39 4.54 -12.18
N CYS A 122 -8.09 5.36 -11.41
CA CYS A 122 -8.77 6.57 -11.88
C CYS A 122 -8.00 7.87 -11.54
N GLY A 123 -6.80 7.77 -10.99
CA GLY A 123 -6.06 8.92 -10.51
C GLY A 123 -6.85 9.73 -9.48
N GLU A 124 -7.04 11.02 -9.75
CA GLU A 124 -7.83 11.92 -8.91
C GLU A 124 -9.36 11.89 -9.21
N ASN A 125 -9.76 11.29 -10.32
CA ASN A 125 -11.13 11.25 -10.81
C ASN A 125 -11.89 10.00 -10.34
N CYS A 126 -11.71 9.58 -9.10
CA CYS A 126 -12.46 8.45 -8.56
C CYS A 126 -13.96 8.78 -8.47
N SER A 127 -14.80 7.89 -8.99
CA SER A 127 -16.27 8.03 -9.03
C SER A 127 -16.91 8.17 -7.64
N ARG A 128 -16.21 7.76 -6.58
CA ARG A 128 -16.68 7.94 -5.20
C ARG A 128 -16.91 9.40 -4.84
N ARG A 129 -16.14 10.34 -5.39
CA ARG A 129 -16.33 11.78 -5.19
C ARG A 129 -17.73 12.26 -5.59
N GLU A 130 -18.32 11.58 -6.56
CA GLU A 130 -19.66 11.87 -7.09
C GLU A 130 -20.72 10.91 -6.53
N GLY A 131 -20.38 10.05 -5.59
CA GLY A 131 -21.29 9.03 -5.05
C GLY A 131 -21.68 7.95 -6.07
N LYS A 132 -20.92 7.80 -7.16
CA LYS A 132 -21.16 6.79 -8.20
C LYS A 132 -20.38 5.52 -7.94
N PRO A 133 -20.88 4.33 -8.32
CA PRO A 133 -20.16 3.07 -8.19
C PRO A 133 -18.77 3.10 -8.85
N CYS A 134 -17.85 2.24 -8.36
CA CYS A 134 -16.55 2.07 -8.99
C CYS A 134 -16.73 1.53 -10.42
N PRO A 135 -16.17 2.17 -11.47
CA PRO A 135 -16.25 1.64 -12.83
C PRO A 135 -15.30 0.45 -13.08
N PHE A 136 -14.39 0.17 -12.15
CA PHE A 136 -13.42 -0.92 -12.23
C PHE A 136 -13.39 -1.75 -10.94
N PRO A 137 -14.53 -2.30 -10.46
CA PRO A 137 -14.59 -3.01 -9.18
C PRO A 137 -13.67 -4.24 -9.16
N GLU A 138 -13.53 -4.93 -10.29
CA GLU A 138 -12.68 -6.11 -10.44
C GLU A 138 -11.17 -5.80 -10.37
N GLU A 139 -10.78 -4.53 -10.57
CA GLU A 139 -9.38 -4.10 -10.54
C GLU A 139 -9.04 -3.25 -9.30
N MET A 140 -10.05 -2.78 -8.56
CA MET A 140 -9.86 -1.99 -7.34
C MET A 140 -9.38 -2.90 -6.22
N ARG A 141 -8.30 -2.50 -5.55
CA ARG A 141 -7.75 -3.22 -4.40
C ARG A 141 -7.59 -2.29 -3.21
N TYR A 142 -7.92 -2.82 -2.04
CA TYR A 142 -7.64 -2.17 -0.76
C TYR A 142 -6.13 -2.19 -0.47
N SER A 143 -5.68 -1.31 0.40
CA SER A 143 -4.32 -1.37 0.95
C SER A 143 -4.32 -2.00 2.33
N ILE A 144 -3.16 -2.46 2.77
CA ILE A 144 -2.97 -3.03 4.11
C ILE A 144 -3.40 -2.02 5.17
N GLU A 145 -2.96 -0.77 5.04
CA GLU A 145 -3.24 0.31 5.99
C GLU A 145 -4.72 0.67 6.03
N SER A 146 -5.39 0.66 4.87
CA SER A 146 -6.82 0.97 4.79
C SER A 146 -7.71 -0.09 5.44
N LEU A 147 -7.16 -1.29 5.63
CA LEU A 147 -7.75 -2.41 6.36
C LEU A 147 -7.15 -2.55 7.78
N GLY A 148 -6.60 -1.49 8.33
CA GLY A 148 -6.11 -1.44 9.71
C GLY A 148 -4.74 -2.06 9.95
N GLY A 149 -4.03 -2.49 8.92
CA GLY A 149 -2.70 -3.11 9.07
C GLY A 149 -1.59 -2.10 9.35
N ASN A 150 -0.75 -2.40 10.32
CA ASN A 150 0.45 -1.63 10.67
C ASN A 150 1.61 -2.03 9.78
N VAL A 151 1.76 -1.38 8.65
CA VAL A 151 2.81 -1.66 7.67
C VAL A 151 4.21 -1.49 8.27
N GLY A 152 4.44 -0.45 9.06
CA GLY A 152 5.75 -0.21 9.70
C GLY A 152 6.15 -1.38 10.61
N GLN A 153 5.27 -1.78 11.51
CA GLN A 153 5.52 -2.92 12.40
C GLN A 153 5.67 -4.24 11.64
N THR A 154 4.86 -4.41 10.58
CA THR A 154 4.91 -5.59 9.72
C THR A 154 6.30 -5.78 9.11
N ILE A 155 6.83 -4.76 8.43
CA ILE A 155 8.13 -4.88 7.75
C ILE A 155 9.29 -4.89 8.74
N SER A 156 9.20 -4.16 9.85
CA SER A 156 10.22 -4.19 10.90
C SER A 156 10.38 -5.60 11.48
N ARG A 157 9.27 -6.23 11.88
CA ARG A 157 9.31 -7.55 12.52
C ARG A 157 9.54 -8.71 11.56
N LEU A 158 8.90 -8.70 10.40
CA LEU A 158 8.95 -9.82 9.47
C LEU A 158 10.10 -9.75 8.46
N MET A 159 10.64 -8.56 8.21
CA MET A 159 11.63 -8.35 7.13
C MET A 159 12.88 -7.58 7.59
N GLY A 160 12.90 -7.05 8.83
CA GLY A 160 14.03 -6.27 9.34
C GLY A 160 14.23 -4.92 8.63
N ILE A 161 13.14 -4.33 8.14
CA ILE A 161 13.17 -3.06 7.41
C ILE A 161 12.49 -1.99 8.25
N GLU A 162 13.12 -0.83 8.42
CA GLU A 162 12.50 0.34 9.02
C GLU A 162 11.96 1.28 7.94
N LEU A 163 10.88 2.04 8.27
CA LEU A 163 10.37 3.07 7.38
C LEU A 163 11.21 4.34 7.51
N GLU A 164 11.56 4.92 6.38
CA GLU A 164 12.03 6.31 6.34
C GLU A 164 10.93 7.21 5.78
N TRP A 165 10.85 8.42 6.30
CA TRP A 165 9.84 9.40 5.91
C TRP A 165 10.49 10.61 5.25
N MET A 166 9.71 11.28 4.41
CA MET A 166 10.10 12.61 3.94
C MET A 166 9.94 13.64 5.05
N GLU A 167 10.98 14.41 5.32
CA GLU A 167 10.99 15.48 6.30
C GLU A 167 11.32 16.81 5.61
N GLU A 168 10.48 17.81 5.78
CA GLU A 168 10.71 19.19 5.28
C GLU A 168 11.15 19.25 3.79
N GLY A 169 10.60 18.39 2.96
CA GLY A 169 10.95 18.31 1.54
C GLY A 169 12.24 17.54 1.24
N ARG A 170 12.91 16.98 2.26
CA ARG A 170 14.09 16.13 2.13
C ARG A 170 13.70 14.71 1.73
N LEU A 171 14.25 14.23 0.64
CA LEU A 171 14.08 12.84 0.23
C LEU A 171 14.77 11.90 1.22
N PRO A 172 14.12 10.80 1.63
CA PRO A 172 14.78 9.76 2.42
C PRO A 172 15.84 9.02 1.57
N HIS A 173 16.62 8.14 2.18
CA HIS A 173 17.54 7.27 1.44
C HIS A 173 16.78 6.24 0.61
N TYR A 174 15.60 5.84 1.09
CA TYR A 174 14.71 4.90 0.39
C TYR A 174 13.24 5.08 0.76
N PHE A 175 12.36 4.63 -0.11
CA PHE A 175 10.97 4.36 0.20
C PHE A 175 10.72 2.85 0.24
N VAL A 176 9.68 2.43 0.96
CA VAL A 176 9.22 1.04 0.96
C VAL A 176 7.76 0.99 0.51
N LEU A 177 7.49 0.19 -0.51
CA LEU A 177 6.14 -0.19 -0.91
C LEU A 177 5.84 -1.57 -0.34
N VAL A 178 4.75 -1.68 0.40
CA VAL A 178 4.31 -2.95 1.00
C VAL A 178 2.95 -3.33 0.45
N CYS A 179 2.86 -4.52 -0.05
CA CYS A 179 1.67 -5.10 -0.66
C CYS A 179 1.64 -6.61 -0.35
N GLY A 180 0.62 -7.32 -0.80
CA GLY A 180 0.58 -8.76 -0.61
C GLY A 180 -0.63 -9.42 -1.22
N LEU A 181 -0.73 -10.73 -1.02
CA LEU A 181 -1.81 -11.58 -1.51
C LEU A 181 -2.44 -12.32 -0.34
N LEU A 182 -3.72 -12.13 -0.16
CA LEU A 182 -4.56 -12.90 0.75
C LEU A 182 -5.07 -14.16 0.02
N ARG A 183 -4.97 -15.33 0.65
CA ARG A 183 -5.42 -16.61 0.08
C ARG A 183 -5.88 -17.61 1.14
#